data_b9593024ebb47b29735920133451ca9d
#
_entry.id   b9593024ebb47b29735920133451ca9d
#
_cell.length_a   1.000
_cell.length_b   1.000
_cell.length_c   1.000
_cell.angle_alpha   90.00
_cell.angle_beta   90.00
_cell.angle_gamma   90.00
#
_symmetry.space_group_name_H-M   'P 1'
#
loop_
_entity.id
_entity.type
_entity.pdbx_description
1 polymer ?
#
loop_
_entity_poly.entity_id
_entity_poly.type
_entity_poly.pdbx_seq_one_letter_code
_entity_poly.pdbx_strand_id
1 'polypeptide(L)'
;DSSKIILATDPDREGEAIAWHVKEFLNEKKLLKDKIIERVVFNEITKKAVTKGIENPRSIEPQLVDAYMARRALDYLVGFNISPILWTKLPGSKSAGRVQSVALRLLTEREHEIENFKPEEFWKLFVNFKIKDGNNINTYPFQINNEKIEKFSFKNKNDINNIINDIKKKEYEIIDIISKIYNRNPSGPFTTSTLQQSSSSKLGFGASRTMQIAQRLYQGIDIEGETIGLITYMRTDGTNISN
;
A
#
# COMPACT_ATOMS: atom_id res chain seq x y z
N ASP A 1 39.99 16.61 10.07
CA ASP A 1 40.22 17.48 11.26
C ASP A 1 39.01 17.58 12.21
N SER A 2 37.91 16.81 11.97
CA SER A 2 36.74 16.78 12.88
C SER A 2 36.93 15.76 14.01
N SER A 3 36.52 16.09 15.21
CA SER A 3 36.50 15.18 16.37
C SER A 3 35.27 14.27 16.41
N LYS A 4 34.22 14.62 15.64
CA LYS A 4 32.93 13.93 15.64
C LYS A 4 32.44 13.69 14.20
N ILE A 5 31.89 12.52 13.94
CA ILE A 5 31.27 12.12 12.69
C ILE A 5 29.81 11.78 12.96
N ILE A 6 28.90 12.46 12.26
CA ILE A 6 27.46 12.25 12.35
C ILE A 6 27.00 11.52 11.10
N LEU A 7 26.39 10.35 11.28
CA LEU A 7 25.82 9.53 10.21
C LEU A 7 24.31 9.79 10.14
N ALA A 8 23.89 10.62 9.20
CA ALA A 8 22.50 11.08 9.03
C ALA A 8 21.85 10.50 7.76
N THR A 9 21.99 9.20 7.56
CA THR A 9 21.33 8.48 6.48
C THR A 9 19.85 8.24 6.78
N ASP A 10 19.07 7.76 5.80
CA ASP A 10 17.62 7.54 5.92
C ASP A 10 17.25 6.67 7.15
N PRO A 11 16.02 6.81 7.69
CA PRO A 11 15.60 6.11 8.91
C PRO A 11 15.23 4.63 8.70
N ASP A 12 15.46 4.06 7.53
CA ASP A 12 15.18 2.66 7.24
C ASP A 12 16.42 1.75 7.41
N ARG A 13 16.23 0.43 7.23
CA ARG A 13 17.31 -0.56 7.34
C ARG A 13 18.39 -0.38 6.27
N GLU A 14 18.05 0.15 5.09
CA GLU A 14 19.03 0.46 4.06
C GLU A 14 19.91 1.65 4.50
N GLY A 15 19.31 2.69 5.07
CA GLY A 15 20.06 3.80 5.66
C GLY A 15 20.91 3.39 6.85
N GLU A 16 20.43 2.47 7.70
CA GLU A 16 21.22 1.93 8.80
C GLU A 16 22.43 1.13 8.32
N ALA A 17 22.25 0.30 7.29
CA ALA A 17 23.35 -0.45 6.67
C ALA A 17 24.37 0.48 5.99
N ILE A 18 23.94 1.56 5.33
CA ILE A 18 24.85 2.56 4.77
C ILE A 18 25.69 3.18 5.88
N ALA A 19 25.06 3.60 6.98
CA ALA A 19 25.76 4.16 8.13
C ALA A 19 26.81 3.18 8.70
N TRP A 20 26.44 1.90 8.83
CA TRP A 20 27.33 0.84 9.27
C TRP A 20 28.50 0.63 8.30
N HIS A 21 28.25 0.52 7.00
CA HIS A 21 29.31 0.36 6.00
C HIS A 21 30.29 1.55 5.97
N VAL A 22 29.79 2.78 6.10
CA VAL A 22 30.66 3.97 6.20
C VAL A 22 31.53 3.89 7.44
N LYS A 23 30.96 3.49 8.59
CA LYS A 23 31.73 3.30 9.82
C LYS A 23 32.83 2.23 9.64
N GLU A 24 32.47 1.05 9.11
CA GLU A 24 33.44 -0.05 8.92
C GLU A 24 34.54 0.37 7.94
N PHE A 25 34.19 1.01 6.82
CA PHE A 25 35.18 1.50 5.85
C PHE A 25 36.16 2.51 6.48
N LEU A 26 35.67 3.45 7.29
CA LEU A 26 36.52 4.41 7.97
C LEU A 26 37.41 3.73 9.04
N ASN A 27 36.88 2.70 9.69
CA ASN A 27 37.61 1.89 10.69
C ASN A 27 38.77 1.12 10.02
N GLU A 28 38.52 0.44 8.91
CA GLU A 28 39.54 -0.28 8.11
C GLU A 28 40.65 0.68 7.65
N LYS A 29 40.28 1.90 7.28
CA LYS A 29 41.26 2.95 6.90
C LYS A 29 41.96 3.61 8.09
N LYS A 30 41.67 3.17 9.33
CA LYS A 30 42.19 3.74 10.58
C LYS A 30 41.94 5.25 10.73
N LEU A 31 40.84 5.74 10.15
CA LEU A 31 40.44 7.15 10.19
C LEU A 31 39.56 7.51 11.40
N LEU A 32 39.14 6.52 12.18
CA LEU A 32 38.26 6.68 13.35
C LEU A 32 39.00 6.87 14.67
N LYS A 33 40.33 6.88 14.66
CA LYS A 33 41.13 7.06 15.86
C LYS A 33 40.73 8.36 16.56
N ASP A 34 40.31 8.25 17.82
CA ASP A 34 39.90 9.37 18.67
C ASP A 34 38.68 10.17 18.18
N LYS A 35 37.83 9.57 17.33
CA LYS A 35 36.61 10.21 16.81
C LYS A 35 35.34 9.59 17.38
N ILE A 36 34.40 10.46 17.75
CA ILE A 36 33.05 10.05 18.17
C ILE A 36 32.20 9.82 16.93
N ILE A 37 31.54 8.66 16.85
CA ILE A 37 30.60 8.36 15.75
C ILE A 37 29.19 8.29 16.33
N GLU A 38 28.32 9.07 15.78
CA GLU A 38 26.91 9.13 16.16
C GLU A 38 26.00 8.92 14.97
N ARG A 39 24.88 8.23 15.21
CA ARG A 39 23.80 8.02 14.28
C ARG A 39 22.67 8.98 14.59
N VAL A 40 22.23 9.74 13.60
CA VAL A 40 21.09 10.67 13.69
C VAL A 40 19.99 10.21 12.74
N VAL A 41 18.77 10.19 13.24
CA VAL A 41 17.58 9.75 12.48
C VAL A 41 16.47 10.78 12.66
N PHE A 42 15.82 11.13 11.56
CA PHE A 42 14.63 11.98 11.56
C PHE A 42 13.66 11.52 10.46
N ASN A 43 12.36 11.58 10.77
CA ASN A 43 11.30 11.14 9.86
C ASN A 43 10.77 12.28 8.97
N GLU A 44 11.18 13.51 9.23
CA GLU A 44 10.82 14.70 8.48
C GLU A 44 12.03 15.65 8.39
N ILE A 45 12.13 16.40 7.31
CA ILE A 45 13.20 17.38 7.11
C ILE A 45 12.63 18.78 7.39
N THR A 46 12.52 19.07 8.69
CA THR A 46 12.20 20.38 9.23
C THR A 46 13.33 20.83 10.16
N LYS A 47 13.53 22.13 10.31
CA LYS A 47 14.56 22.67 11.21
C LYS A 47 14.44 22.08 12.62
N LYS A 48 13.20 21.98 13.14
CA LYS A 48 12.92 21.42 14.47
C LYS A 48 13.31 19.94 14.57
N ALA A 49 12.92 19.11 13.58
CA ALA A 49 13.21 17.68 13.61
C ALA A 49 14.69 17.39 13.44
N VAL A 50 15.37 18.10 12.54
CA VAL A 50 16.82 17.95 12.33
C VAL A 50 17.60 18.39 13.58
N THR A 51 17.29 19.55 14.17
CA THR A 51 17.94 20.02 15.41
C THR A 51 17.73 19.00 16.53
N LYS A 52 16.49 18.56 16.76
CA LYS A 52 16.18 17.53 17.77
C LYS A 52 16.92 16.22 17.53
N GLY A 53 17.05 15.79 16.26
CA GLY A 53 17.81 14.59 15.92
C GLY A 53 19.29 14.71 16.22
N ILE A 54 19.91 15.87 15.97
CA ILE A 54 21.32 16.14 16.27
C ILE A 54 21.56 16.21 17.80
N GLU A 55 20.61 16.75 18.54
CA GLU A 55 20.67 16.81 20.02
C GLU A 55 20.48 15.46 20.70
N ASN A 56 19.81 14.51 20.02
CA ASN A 56 19.51 13.18 20.55
C ASN A 56 20.06 12.07 19.63
N PRO A 57 21.38 11.99 19.46
CA PRO A 57 21.98 10.94 18.64
C PRO A 57 21.85 9.57 19.31
N ARG A 58 21.90 8.52 18.50
CA ARG A 58 21.91 7.12 18.96
C ARG A 58 23.09 6.33 18.41
N SER A 59 23.23 5.10 18.82
CA SER A 59 24.13 4.13 18.18
C SER A 59 23.48 3.56 16.91
N ILE A 60 24.34 3.00 16.04
CA ILE A 60 23.87 2.17 14.92
C ILE A 60 23.19 0.93 15.53
N GLU A 61 22.02 0.58 14.99
CA GLU A 61 21.21 -0.55 15.46
C GLU A 61 21.62 -1.85 14.76
N PRO A 62 22.28 -2.80 15.44
CA PRO A 62 22.78 -4.00 14.81
C PRO A 62 21.68 -4.85 14.18
N GLN A 63 20.49 -4.92 14.78
CA GLN A 63 19.37 -5.73 14.29
C GLN A 63 18.89 -5.27 12.89
N LEU A 64 18.88 -3.96 12.62
CA LEU A 64 18.54 -3.43 11.30
C LEU A 64 19.61 -3.72 10.26
N VAL A 65 20.90 -3.67 10.68
CA VAL A 65 22.03 -4.05 9.83
C VAL A 65 21.95 -5.53 9.47
N ASP A 66 21.73 -6.40 10.47
CA ASP A 66 21.59 -7.84 10.28
C ASP A 66 20.42 -8.19 9.37
N ALA A 67 19.27 -7.52 9.53
CA ALA A 67 18.12 -7.68 8.65
C ALA A 67 18.40 -7.28 7.19
N TYR A 68 19.19 -6.22 6.98
CA TYR A 68 19.67 -5.84 5.66
C TYR A 68 20.62 -6.87 5.07
N MET A 69 21.61 -7.33 5.84
CA MET A 69 22.59 -8.32 5.40
C MET A 69 21.95 -9.67 5.08
N ALA A 70 21.01 -10.12 5.93
CA ALA A 70 20.23 -11.34 5.69
C ALA A 70 19.43 -11.26 4.37
N ARG A 71 18.77 -10.11 4.12
CA ARG A 71 18.05 -9.88 2.86
C ARG A 71 19.00 -9.95 1.66
N ARG A 72 20.16 -9.29 1.74
CA ARG A 72 21.15 -9.28 0.67
C ARG A 72 21.69 -10.69 0.38
N ALA A 73 22.01 -11.44 1.43
CA ALA A 73 22.45 -12.83 1.32
C ALA A 73 21.36 -13.71 0.67
N LEU A 74 20.11 -13.55 1.08
CA LEU A 74 18.98 -14.27 0.51
C LEU A 74 18.77 -13.95 -0.97
N ASP A 75 18.81 -12.67 -1.35
CA ASP A 75 18.68 -12.26 -2.76
C ASP A 75 19.81 -12.84 -3.62
N TYR A 76 21.04 -12.86 -3.09
CA TYR A 76 22.18 -13.49 -3.75
C TYR A 76 21.98 -15.00 -3.92
N LEU A 77 21.68 -15.72 -2.84
CA LEU A 77 21.51 -17.17 -2.85
C LEU A 77 20.38 -17.61 -3.78
N VAL A 78 19.22 -16.95 -3.69
CA VAL A 78 18.06 -17.26 -4.55
C VAL A 78 18.39 -16.97 -6.01
N GLY A 79 18.93 -15.79 -6.31
CA GLY A 79 19.25 -15.40 -7.66
C GLY A 79 20.28 -16.31 -8.36
N PHE A 80 21.38 -16.57 -7.69
CA PHE A 80 22.51 -17.34 -8.28
C PHE A 80 22.29 -18.85 -8.29
N ASN A 81 21.52 -19.41 -7.36
CA ASN A 81 21.27 -20.85 -7.34
C ASN A 81 20.08 -21.25 -8.22
N ILE A 82 19.03 -20.43 -8.30
CA ILE A 82 17.83 -20.79 -9.04
C ILE A 82 17.90 -20.37 -10.52
N SER A 83 18.51 -19.22 -10.84
CA SER A 83 18.60 -18.77 -12.24
C SER A 83 19.23 -19.79 -13.19
N PRO A 84 20.34 -20.47 -12.86
CA PRO A 84 20.92 -21.51 -13.73
C PRO A 84 19.98 -22.70 -13.97
N ILE A 85 19.18 -23.07 -12.96
CA ILE A 85 18.18 -24.13 -13.08
C ILE A 85 17.10 -23.72 -14.08
N LEU A 86 16.66 -22.46 -14.04
CA LEU A 86 15.70 -21.95 -15.01
C LEU A 86 16.23 -21.97 -16.43
N TRP A 87 17.49 -21.63 -16.65
CA TRP A 87 18.09 -21.62 -18.00
C TRP A 87 18.08 -23.02 -18.65
N THR A 88 18.25 -24.06 -17.83
CA THR A 88 18.21 -25.45 -18.30
C THR A 88 16.82 -26.02 -18.46
N LYS A 89 15.86 -25.62 -17.60
CA LYS A 89 14.51 -26.17 -17.54
C LYS A 89 13.48 -25.38 -18.36
N LEU A 90 13.67 -24.08 -18.51
CA LEU A 90 12.75 -23.16 -19.19
C LEU A 90 13.54 -22.31 -20.21
N PRO A 91 13.70 -22.79 -21.45
CA PRO A 91 14.39 -22.02 -22.50
C PRO A 91 13.77 -20.62 -22.67
N GLY A 92 14.62 -19.59 -22.72
CA GLY A 92 14.19 -18.19 -22.81
C GLY A 92 13.96 -17.47 -21.47
N SER A 93 13.99 -18.20 -20.34
CA SER A 93 13.96 -17.55 -19.01
C SER A 93 15.28 -16.83 -18.75
N LYS A 94 15.24 -15.68 -18.07
CA LYS A 94 16.42 -14.85 -17.80
C LYS A 94 16.96 -15.04 -16.39
N SER A 95 16.11 -14.91 -15.38
CA SER A 95 16.54 -15.01 -13.98
C SER A 95 15.38 -15.32 -13.05
N ALA A 96 15.69 -15.89 -11.89
CA ALA A 96 14.82 -15.98 -10.74
C ALA A 96 15.24 -14.97 -9.67
N GLY A 97 14.30 -14.57 -8.83
CA GLY A 97 14.59 -13.70 -7.73
C GLY A 97 13.42 -13.69 -6.74
N ARG A 98 13.73 -13.38 -5.51
CA ARG A 98 12.79 -13.41 -4.40
C ARG A 98 11.51 -12.60 -4.67
N VAL A 99 11.63 -11.39 -5.22
CA VAL A 99 10.48 -10.51 -5.51
C VAL A 99 9.79 -10.92 -6.82
N GLN A 100 10.56 -11.10 -7.89
CA GLN A 100 10.01 -11.41 -9.22
C GLN A 100 9.32 -12.77 -9.28
N SER A 101 9.81 -13.77 -8.57
CA SER A 101 9.19 -15.09 -8.53
C SER A 101 7.86 -15.07 -7.77
N VAL A 102 7.76 -14.32 -6.68
CA VAL A 102 6.50 -14.13 -5.94
C VAL A 102 5.50 -13.34 -6.78
N ALA A 103 5.93 -12.26 -7.43
CA ALA A 103 5.06 -11.49 -8.32
C ALA A 103 4.50 -12.33 -9.46
N LEU A 104 5.34 -13.14 -10.11
CA LEU A 104 4.93 -14.05 -11.17
C LEU A 104 3.92 -15.08 -10.65
N ARG A 105 4.16 -15.65 -9.47
CA ARG A 105 3.24 -16.59 -8.83
C ARG A 105 1.85 -15.97 -8.64
N LEU A 106 1.78 -14.77 -8.07
CA LEU A 106 0.50 -14.07 -7.85
C LEU A 106 -0.25 -13.82 -9.17
N LEU A 107 0.48 -13.43 -10.22
CA LEU A 107 -0.10 -13.27 -11.56
C LEU A 107 -0.62 -14.59 -12.13
N THR A 108 0.15 -15.68 -12.00
CA THR A 108 -0.24 -17.00 -12.48
C THR A 108 -1.44 -17.56 -11.72
N GLU A 109 -1.47 -17.39 -10.40
CA GLU A 109 -2.62 -17.78 -9.57
C GLU A 109 -3.88 -17.02 -10.02
N ARG A 110 -3.76 -15.73 -10.27
CA ARG A 110 -4.88 -14.92 -10.76
C ARG A 110 -5.34 -15.32 -12.16
N GLU A 111 -4.41 -15.59 -13.07
CA GLU A 111 -4.75 -16.07 -14.42
C GLU A 111 -5.48 -17.41 -14.36
N HIS A 112 -5.03 -18.31 -13.50
CA HIS A 112 -5.70 -19.59 -13.29
C HIS A 112 -7.13 -19.45 -12.73
N GLU A 113 -7.37 -18.47 -11.84
CA GLU A 113 -8.72 -18.12 -11.41
C GLU A 113 -9.59 -17.63 -12.58
N ILE A 114 -9.01 -16.82 -13.47
CA ILE A 114 -9.71 -16.28 -14.66
C ILE A 114 -10.06 -17.41 -15.64
N GLU A 115 -9.10 -18.31 -15.92
CA GLU A 115 -9.30 -19.46 -16.82
C GLU A 115 -10.36 -20.43 -16.30
N ASN A 116 -10.41 -20.65 -14.99
CA ASN A 116 -11.38 -21.53 -14.34
C ASN A 116 -12.71 -20.85 -14.00
N PHE A 117 -12.83 -19.54 -14.27
CA PHE A 117 -14.03 -18.80 -13.96
C PHE A 117 -15.21 -19.25 -14.83
N LYS A 118 -16.26 -19.73 -14.19
CA LYS A 118 -17.54 -20.08 -14.83
C LYS A 118 -18.50 -18.91 -14.67
N PRO A 119 -18.89 -18.24 -15.75
CA PRO A 119 -19.88 -17.17 -15.66
C PRO A 119 -21.21 -17.73 -15.20
N GLU A 120 -21.81 -17.09 -14.21
CA GLU A 120 -23.12 -17.44 -13.68
C GLU A 120 -24.07 -16.26 -13.90
N GLU A 121 -25.19 -16.54 -14.59
CA GLU A 121 -26.22 -15.54 -14.84
C GLU A 121 -26.99 -15.25 -13.54
N PHE A 122 -27.24 -13.99 -13.28
CA PHE A 122 -28.12 -13.56 -12.21
C PHE A 122 -28.94 -12.35 -12.63
N TRP A 123 -30.11 -12.26 -12.03
CA TRP A 123 -31.05 -11.17 -12.29
C TRP A 123 -31.22 -10.32 -11.05
N LYS A 124 -31.44 -9.00 -11.29
CA LYS A 124 -31.77 -8.05 -10.22
C LYS A 124 -33.13 -7.43 -10.52
N LEU A 125 -33.97 -7.32 -9.51
CA LEU A 125 -35.26 -6.65 -9.59
C LEU A 125 -35.18 -5.31 -8.90
N PHE A 126 -35.61 -4.27 -9.60
CA PHE A 126 -35.81 -2.92 -9.05
C PHE A 126 -37.28 -2.55 -9.24
N VAL A 127 -37.87 -1.97 -8.20
CA VAL A 127 -39.24 -1.46 -8.26
C VAL A 127 -39.20 0.03 -8.02
N ASN A 128 -39.82 0.78 -8.93
CA ASN A 128 -39.88 2.23 -8.83
C ASN A 128 -41.31 2.63 -8.41
N PHE A 129 -41.45 3.13 -7.20
CA PHE A 129 -42.72 3.62 -6.66
C PHE A 129 -42.85 5.13 -6.87
N LYS A 130 -43.99 5.55 -7.34
CA LYS A 130 -44.34 6.96 -7.40
C LYS A 130 -45.18 7.29 -6.14
N ILE A 131 -44.70 8.21 -5.33
CA ILE A 131 -45.39 8.67 -4.12
C ILE A 131 -46.39 9.76 -4.52
N LYS A 132 -47.39 9.98 -3.65
CA LYS A 132 -48.44 11.01 -3.83
C LYS A 132 -47.86 12.41 -4.06
N ASP A 133 -46.68 12.70 -3.49
CA ASP A 133 -45.99 14.00 -3.60
C ASP A 133 -45.21 14.15 -4.95
N GLY A 134 -45.35 13.18 -5.85
CA GLY A 134 -44.70 13.21 -7.17
C GLY A 134 -43.26 12.69 -7.17
N ASN A 135 -42.68 12.41 -6.04
CA ASN A 135 -41.32 11.83 -5.93
C ASN A 135 -41.29 10.33 -6.27
N ASN A 136 -40.18 9.87 -6.80
CA ASN A 136 -39.96 8.47 -7.11
C ASN A 136 -39.02 7.84 -6.06
N ILE A 137 -39.39 6.66 -5.57
CA ILE A 137 -38.53 5.84 -4.69
C ILE A 137 -38.12 4.58 -5.43
N ASN A 138 -36.81 4.44 -5.67
CA ASN A 138 -36.25 3.21 -6.20
C ASN A 138 -35.97 2.22 -5.08
N THR A 139 -36.57 1.05 -5.18
CA THR A 139 -36.42 -0.02 -4.18
C THR A 139 -35.94 -1.29 -4.84
N TYR A 140 -35.42 -2.19 -4.01
CA TYR A 140 -35.11 -3.55 -4.40
C TYR A 140 -35.65 -4.50 -3.32
N PRO A 141 -36.12 -5.70 -3.70
CA PRO A 141 -36.67 -6.64 -2.74
C PRO A 141 -35.55 -7.10 -1.79
N PHE A 142 -35.82 -6.99 -0.49
CA PHE A 142 -34.91 -7.45 0.57
C PHE A 142 -35.19 -8.90 0.95
N GLN A 143 -36.49 -9.26 0.93
CA GLN A 143 -36.96 -10.56 1.39
C GLN A 143 -38.23 -10.96 0.63
N ILE A 144 -38.37 -12.23 0.28
CA ILE A 144 -39.59 -12.82 -0.31
C ILE A 144 -39.90 -14.10 0.48
N ASN A 145 -41.18 -14.25 0.93
CA ASN A 145 -41.62 -15.41 1.70
C ASN A 145 -40.73 -15.74 2.91
N ASN A 146 -40.28 -14.74 3.64
CA ASN A 146 -39.34 -14.84 4.76
C ASN A 146 -37.92 -15.29 4.40
N GLU A 147 -37.58 -15.41 3.13
CA GLU A 147 -36.25 -15.72 2.67
C GLU A 147 -35.55 -14.45 2.18
N LYS A 148 -34.32 -14.22 2.68
CA LYS A 148 -33.51 -13.06 2.26
C LYS A 148 -33.03 -13.24 0.84
N ILE A 149 -33.13 -12.18 0.05
CA ILE A 149 -32.65 -12.20 -1.34
C ILE A 149 -31.17 -11.90 -1.38
N GLU A 150 -30.43 -12.81 -1.98
CA GLU A 150 -29.00 -12.71 -2.24
C GLU A 150 -28.72 -12.46 -3.74
N LYS A 151 -27.47 -12.25 -4.09
CA LYS A 151 -27.04 -11.94 -5.47
C LYS A 151 -27.56 -12.97 -6.49
N PHE A 152 -27.56 -14.24 -6.15
CA PHE A 152 -27.92 -15.35 -7.02
C PHE A 152 -29.30 -15.99 -6.73
N SER A 153 -30.17 -15.29 -5.99
CA SER A 153 -31.53 -15.79 -5.72
C SER A 153 -32.38 -15.93 -6.97
N PHE A 154 -32.12 -15.11 -7.98
CA PHE A 154 -32.82 -15.15 -9.26
C PHE A 154 -31.87 -15.58 -10.38
N LYS A 155 -32.00 -16.84 -10.78
CA LYS A 155 -31.10 -17.47 -11.76
C LYS A 155 -31.58 -17.39 -13.20
N ASN A 156 -32.87 -17.15 -13.41
CA ASN A 156 -33.46 -17.12 -14.74
C ASN A 156 -34.58 -16.08 -14.85
N LYS A 157 -34.91 -15.73 -16.11
CA LYS A 157 -35.91 -14.72 -16.44
C LYS A 157 -37.34 -15.11 -16.01
N ASN A 158 -37.65 -16.42 -15.96
CA ASN A 158 -39.00 -16.88 -15.63
C ASN A 158 -39.32 -16.64 -14.16
N ASP A 159 -38.35 -16.90 -13.26
CA ASP A 159 -38.50 -16.64 -11.83
C ASP A 159 -38.82 -15.18 -11.58
N ILE A 160 -38.09 -14.26 -12.23
CA ILE A 160 -38.32 -12.83 -12.14
C ILE A 160 -39.68 -12.43 -12.69
N ASN A 161 -40.12 -12.96 -13.84
CA ASN A 161 -41.40 -12.62 -14.42
C ASN A 161 -42.56 -13.02 -13.53
N ASN A 162 -42.50 -14.16 -12.86
CA ASN A 162 -43.51 -14.59 -11.91
C ASN A 162 -43.60 -13.59 -10.73
N ILE A 163 -42.46 -13.18 -10.18
CA ILE A 163 -42.40 -12.22 -9.09
C ILE A 163 -42.91 -10.85 -9.53
N ILE A 164 -42.57 -10.39 -10.73
CA ILE A 164 -43.09 -9.13 -11.28
C ILE A 164 -44.62 -9.16 -11.39
N ASN A 165 -45.18 -10.27 -11.84
CA ASN A 165 -46.64 -10.42 -11.97
C ASN A 165 -47.33 -10.41 -10.60
N ASP A 166 -46.72 -11.01 -9.61
CA ASP A 166 -47.24 -11.01 -8.24
C ASP A 166 -47.12 -9.63 -7.60
N ILE A 167 -45.98 -8.96 -7.77
CA ILE A 167 -45.73 -7.60 -7.28
C ILE A 167 -46.79 -6.63 -7.84
N LYS A 168 -47.09 -6.66 -9.16
CA LYS A 168 -48.03 -5.76 -9.81
C LYS A 168 -49.46 -5.85 -9.29
N LYS A 169 -49.82 -6.94 -8.64
CA LYS A 169 -51.19 -7.22 -8.10
C LYS A 169 -51.31 -6.87 -6.64
N LYS A 170 -50.25 -6.45 -5.96
CA LYS A 170 -50.21 -6.20 -4.52
C LYS A 170 -50.36 -4.73 -4.21
N GLU A 171 -50.93 -4.42 -3.05
CA GLU A 171 -50.89 -3.08 -2.43
C GLU A 171 -49.59 -2.94 -1.62
N TYR A 172 -49.10 -1.71 -1.48
CA TYR A 172 -47.84 -1.42 -0.83
C TYR A 172 -48.01 -0.46 0.34
N GLU A 173 -47.34 -0.75 1.41
CA GLU A 173 -47.35 0.06 2.63
C GLU A 173 -45.92 0.32 3.11
N ILE A 174 -45.63 1.52 3.58
CA ILE A 174 -44.39 1.85 4.28
C ILE A 174 -44.54 1.38 5.71
N ILE A 175 -43.84 0.32 6.08
CA ILE A 175 -43.94 -0.29 7.41
C ILE A 175 -43.05 0.46 8.40
N ASP A 176 -41.88 0.91 7.99
CA ASP A 176 -40.89 1.54 8.85
C ASP A 176 -39.97 2.51 8.10
N ILE A 177 -39.51 3.56 8.77
CA ILE A 177 -38.53 4.51 8.28
C ILE A 177 -37.39 4.62 9.30
N ILE A 178 -36.28 4.03 9.03
CA ILE A 178 -35.09 4.05 9.90
C ILE A 178 -34.12 5.13 9.41
N SER A 179 -33.94 6.17 10.24
CA SER A 179 -32.90 7.18 10.00
C SER A 179 -31.65 6.88 10.82
N LYS A 180 -30.51 6.81 10.17
CA LYS A 180 -29.21 6.61 10.83
C LYS A 180 -28.26 7.73 10.47
N ILE A 181 -27.65 8.31 11.49
CA ILE A 181 -26.55 9.27 11.28
C ILE A 181 -25.32 8.47 10.82
N TYR A 182 -24.82 8.82 9.66
CA TYR A 182 -23.60 8.23 9.11
C TYR A 182 -22.49 9.28 9.07
N ASN A 183 -21.43 9.04 9.85
CA ASN A 183 -20.26 9.88 9.85
C ASN A 183 -19.26 9.39 8.78
N ARG A 184 -18.94 10.26 7.84
CA ARG A 184 -17.89 9.97 6.85
C ARG A 184 -16.57 10.54 7.33
N ASN A 185 -15.70 9.66 7.76
CA ASN A 185 -14.35 10.04 8.17
C ASN A 185 -13.42 10.15 6.94
N PRO A 186 -12.42 11.06 6.99
CA PRO A 186 -11.36 11.07 5.98
C PRO A 186 -10.57 9.77 6.00
N SER A 187 -9.94 9.46 4.88
CA SER A 187 -8.98 8.35 4.81
C SER A 187 -7.77 8.63 5.69
N GLY A 188 -7.15 7.58 6.24
CA GLY A 188 -5.89 7.70 6.97
C GLY A 188 -4.74 8.19 6.08
N PRO A 189 -3.60 8.52 6.68
CA PRO A 189 -2.37 8.86 5.94
C PRO A 189 -1.96 7.73 4.99
N PHE A 190 -1.20 8.08 3.96
CA PHE A 190 -0.68 7.09 3.03
C PHE A 190 0.42 6.24 3.64
N THR A 191 0.36 4.94 3.40
CA THR A 191 1.53 4.05 3.43
C THR A 191 2.22 4.10 2.07
N THR A 192 3.41 3.50 1.95
CA THR A 192 4.12 3.39 0.65
C THR A 192 3.24 2.76 -0.43
N SER A 193 2.57 1.65 -0.11
CA SER A 193 1.74 0.93 -1.06
C SER A 193 0.48 1.71 -1.47
N THR A 194 -0.21 2.32 -0.52
CA THR A 194 -1.42 3.11 -0.82
C THR A 194 -1.10 4.40 -1.56
N LEU A 195 0.07 5.02 -1.31
CA LEU A 195 0.57 6.15 -2.09
C LEU A 195 0.79 5.75 -3.55
N GLN A 196 1.48 4.64 -3.80
CA GLN A 196 1.72 4.13 -5.15
C GLN A 196 0.42 3.79 -5.89
N GLN A 197 -0.52 3.12 -5.24
CA GLN A 197 -1.83 2.79 -5.81
C GLN A 197 -2.63 4.05 -6.16
N SER A 198 -2.69 5.01 -5.25
CA SER A 198 -3.42 6.26 -5.47
C SER A 198 -2.78 7.11 -6.59
N SER A 199 -1.45 7.16 -6.63
CA SER A 199 -0.71 7.86 -7.70
C SER A 199 -0.90 7.21 -9.05
N SER A 200 -0.92 5.88 -9.10
CA SER A 200 -1.20 5.14 -10.33
C SER A 200 -2.61 5.38 -10.83
N SER A 201 -3.62 5.27 -9.97
CA SER A 201 -5.02 5.39 -10.37
C SER A 201 -5.45 6.83 -10.70
N LYS A 202 -4.92 7.83 -9.98
CA LYS A 202 -5.34 9.24 -10.13
C LYS A 202 -4.45 10.05 -11.08
N LEU A 203 -3.16 9.73 -11.14
CA LEU A 203 -2.15 10.52 -11.88
C LEU A 203 -1.48 9.73 -13.01
N GLY A 204 -1.74 8.42 -13.11
CA GLY A 204 -1.08 7.55 -14.09
C GLY A 204 0.42 7.35 -13.83
N PHE A 205 0.91 7.58 -12.60
CA PHE A 205 2.32 7.45 -12.29
C PHE A 205 2.67 5.99 -12.00
N GLY A 206 3.76 5.51 -12.61
CA GLY A 206 4.36 4.24 -12.19
C GLY A 206 5.00 4.35 -10.80
N ALA A 207 5.20 3.20 -10.14
CA ALA A 207 5.76 3.14 -8.78
C ALA A 207 7.11 3.86 -8.66
N SER A 208 8.01 3.70 -9.63
CA SER A 208 9.33 4.35 -9.63
C SER A 208 9.21 5.88 -9.64
N ARG A 209 8.36 6.43 -10.53
CA ARG A 209 8.13 7.88 -10.63
C ARG A 209 7.50 8.42 -9.34
N THR A 210 6.53 7.70 -8.78
CA THR A 210 5.90 8.07 -7.51
C THR A 210 6.95 8.19 -6.40
N MET A 211 7.83 7.19 -6.26
CA MET A 211 8.86 7.20 -5.24
C MET A 211 9.93 8.28 -5.44
N GLN A 212 10.29 8.59 -6.70
CA GLN A 212 11.21 9.69 -7.00
C GLN A 212 10.63 11.05 -6.59
N ILE A 213 9.34 11.28 -6.87
CA ILE A 213 8.67 12.52 -6.47
C ILE A 213 8.53 12.58 -4.95
N ALA A 214 8.12 11.48 -4.31
CA ALA A 214 8.02 11.41 -2.86
C ALA A 214 9.37 11.68 -2.18
N GLN A 215 10.49 11.15 -2.72
CA GLN A 215 11.83 11.42 -2.22
C GLN A 215 12.18 12.92 -2.29
N ARG A 216 11.84 13.59 -3.38
CA ARG A 216 12.06 15.04 -3.51
C ARG A 216 11.23 15.83 -2.51
N LEU A 217 9.96 15.45 -2.30
CA LEU A 217 9.10 16.11 -1.32
C LEU A 217 9.58 15.88 0.11
N TYR A 218 10.16 14.73 0.41
CA TYR A 218 10.76 14.44 1.71
C TYR A 218 12.06 15.22 1.92
N GLN A 219 12.97 15.20 0.94
CA GLN A 219 14.26 15.89 1.03
C GLN A 219 14.12 17.40 1.11
N GLY A 220 13.00 17.91 0.66
CA GLY A 220 12.66 19.32 0.70
C GLY A 220 12.74 20.01 -0.66
N ILE A 221 11.91 21.00 -0.79
CA ILE A 221 11.91 21.95 -1.89
C ILE A 221 12.20 23.35 -1.34
N ASP A 222 12.76 24.20 -2.17
CA ASP A 222 13.00 25.60 -1.81
C ASP A 222 11.65 26.34 -1.78
N ILE A 223 11.31 26.90 -0.63
CA ILE A 223 10.16 27.76 -0.42
C ILE A 223 10.67 29.03 0.25
N GLU A 224 10.63 30.14 -0.47
CA GLU A 224 11.06 31.47 0.01
C GLU A 224 12.50 31.49 0.55
N GLY A 225 13.39 30.67 -0.03
CA GLY A 225 14.81 30.59 0.36
C GLY A 225 15.12 29.62 1.50
N GLU A 226 14.13 28.90 2.00
CA GLU A 226 14.30 27.80 2.96
C GLU A 226 13.97 26.44 2.32
N THR A 227 14.82 25.45 2.53
CA THR A 227 14.54 24.07 2.09
C THR A 227 13.69 23.36 3.13
N ILE A 228 12.45 23.04 2.77
CA ILE A 228 11.46 22.43 3.67
C ILE A 228 10.96 21.11 3.11
N GLY A 229 11.04 20.03 3.90
CA GLY A 229 10.39 18.76 3.60
C GLY A 229 8.88 18.86 3.76
N LEU A 230 8.15 18.49 2.71
CA LEU A 230 6.68 18.62 2.69
C LEU A 230 5.95 17.35 3.14
N ILE A 231 6.64 16.23 3.20
CA ILE A 231 6.10 14.96 3.65
C ILE A 231 7.07 14.29 4.62
N THR A 232 6.56 13.39 5.43
CA THR A 232 7.38 12.50 6.24
C THR A 232 8.04 11.43 5.38
N TYR A 233 8.96 10.65 5.96
CA TYR A 233 9.65 9.58 5.23
C TYR A 233 8.66 8.63 4.57
N MET A 234 8.78 8.47 3.25
CA MET A 234 7.76 7.84 2.40
C MET A 234 7.81 6.30 2.40
N ARG A 235 8.89 5.67 2.88
CA ARG A 235 8.97 4.21 2.98
C ARG A 235 8.48 3.77 4.35
N THR A 236 7.18 3.63 4.47
CA THR A 236 6.51 3.27 5.72
C THR A 236 5.28 2.40 5.46
N ASP A 237 5.03 1.47 6.36
CA ASP A 237 3.79 0.70 6.44
C ASP A 237 2.88 1.22 7.56
N GLY A 238 3.38 2.20 8.35
CA GLY A 238 2.63 2.84 9.42
C GLY A 238 1.80 4.01 8.94
N THR A 239 0.68 4.25 9.62
CA THR A 239 -0.20 5.40 9.42
C THR A 239 -0.17 6.39 10.60
N ASN A 240 0.76 6.18 11.54
CA ASN A 240 0.91 7.06 12.69
C ASN A 240 1.51 8.41 12.27
N ILE A 241 0.92 9.48 12.80
CA ILE A 241 1.41 10.85 12.61
C ILE A 241 2.15 11.24 13.90
N SER A 242 3.34 11.83 13.77
CA SER A 242 4.03 12.44 14.91
C SER A 242 3.24 13.65 15.40
N ASN A 243 3.16 13.80 16.71
CA ASN A 243 2.54 14.97 17.36
C ASN A 243 3.38 16.23 17.18
#